data_97d95f9eb569c90395e0270b4ffd94f2
#
_entry.id   97d95f9eb569c90395e0270b4ffd94f2
#
_cell.length_a   1.000
_cell.length_b   1.000
_cell.length_c   1.000
_cell.angle_alpha   90.00
_cell.angle_beta   90.00
_cell.angle_gamma   90.00
#
_symmetry.space_group_name_H-M   'P 1'
#
loop_
_entity.id
_entity.type
_entity.pdbx_description
1 polymer ?
#
loop_
_entity_poly.entity_id
_entity_poly.type
_entity_poly.pdbx_seq_one_letter_code
_entity_poly.pdbx_strand_id
1 'polypeptide(L)'
;MKKLMLGNEAAARGLYEAGCALISSYPGTPSTEITERAAQYDEIYCEWAPNEKVAMEVAFGAALAGKRSACVMKHVGLNVAADPLFTIAYTGVNAGMVICVADDPGMHSSQNEQDSRHYAVSAKIPMLEPADSAEARDFAKRAFELSEEYDTPVFLKLCTRISHSQSIVELGQRVEPARRPYEKDIAKYVMVPGNARPRHPIVEERTRRLTAFAETTDLNREEMGEDTSIGIITSSTSYQYAREVFGPKASILKLGLVN
;
A
#
# COMPACT_ATOMS: atom_id res chain seq x y z
N MET A 1 -1.98 15.04 -18.50
CA MET A 1 -3.38 14.86 -18.95
C MET A 1 -4.23 14.51 -17.73
N LYS A 2 -5.38 15.18 -17.56
CA LYS A 2 -6.30 14.91 -16.43
C LYS A 2 -7.40 13.95 -16.88
N LYS A 3 -7.75 12.99 -16.04
CA LYS A 3 -8.80 11.98 -16.28
C LYS A 3 -9.62 11.76 -15.01
N LEU A 4 -10.94 11.61 -15.14
CA LEU A 4 -11.81 11.14 -14.06
C LEU A 4 -11.61 9.62 -13.92
N MET A 5 -11.24 9.17 -12.72
CA MET A 5 -10.89 7.76 -12.46
C MET A 5 -11.49 7.28 -11.15
N LEU A 6 -11.86 6.00 -11.10
CA LEU A 6 -12.14 5.30 -9.83
C LEU A 6 -10.84 5.14 -9.03
N GLY A 7 -10.95 4.99 -7.71
CA GLY A 7 -9.79 4.75 -6.86
C GLY A 7 -9.00 3.51 -7.25
N ASN A 8 -9.68 2.40 -7.58
CA ASN A 8 -9.02 1.19 -8.08
C ASN A 8 -8.29 1.42 -9.42
N GLU A 9 -8.90 2.16 -10.34
CA GLU A 9 -8.24 2.53 -11.62
C GLU A 9 -7.01 3.40 -11.37
N ALA A 10 -7.10 4.33 -10.43
CA ALA A 10 -6.04 5.24 -10.09
C ALA A 10 -4.87 4.51 -9.38
N ALA A 11 -5.17 3.59 -8.47
CA ALA A 11 -4.15 2.72 -7.86
C ALA A 11 -3.42 1.89 -8.92
N ALA A 12 -4.15 1.21 -9.83
CA ALA A 12 -3.56 0.49 -10.96
C ALA A 12 -2.70 1.40 -11.84
N ARG A 13 -3.15 2.64 -12.10
CA ARG A 13 -2.38 3.65 -12.84
C ARG A 13 -1.10 4.04 -12.12
N GLY A 14 -1.14 4.22 -10.81
CA GLY A 14 0.04 4.51 -9.99
C GLY A 14 1.06 3.38 -10.00
N LEU A 15 0.61 2.12 -9.87
CA LEU A 15 1.46 0.94 -10.01
C LEU A 15 2.14 0.89 -11.39
N TYR A 16 1.38 1.15 -12.47
CA TYR A 16 1.91 1.24 -13.83
C TYR A 16 2.98 2.33 -13.95
N GLU A 17 2.67 3.56 -13.55
CA GLU A 17 3.59 4.70 -13.65
C GLU A 17 4.88 4.49 -12.86
N ALA A 18 4.81 3.74 -11.76
CA ALA A 18 5.97 3.39 -10.94
C ALA A 18 6.81 2.24 -11.51
N GLY A 19 6.46 1.68 -12.66
CA GLY A 19 7.23 0.59 -13.26
C GLY A 19 7.00 -0.76 -12.60
N CYS A 20 5.81 -1.00 -12.02
CA CYS A 20 5.42 -2.34 -11.58
C CYS A 20 5.48 -3.33 -12.75
N ALA A 21 6.12 -4.48 -12.54
CA ALA A 21 6.31 -5.49 -13.57
C ALA A 21 5.41 -6.71 -13.39
N LEU A 22 4.95 -6.98 -12.16
CA LEU A 22 4.12 -8.13 -11.85
C LEU A 22 3.06 -7.78 -10.79
N ILE A 23 1.83 -8.20 -11.02
CA ILE A 23 0.75 -8.17 -10.04
C ILE A 23 0.16 -9.58 -9.94
N SER A 24 0.19 -10.17 -8.74
CA SER A 24 -0.49 -11.43 -8.44
C SER A 24 -1.59 -11.19 -7.41
N SER A 25 -2.77 -11.76 -7.62
CA SER A 25 -3.98 -11.39 -6.89
C SER A 25 -4.90 -12.56 -6.67
N TYR A 26 -5.81 -12.43 -5.70
CA TYR A 26 -7.00 -13.25 -5.61
C TYR A 26 -8.23 -12.35 -5.64
N PRO A 27 -9.27 -12.66 -6.45
CA PRO A 27 -10.41 -11.76 -6.64
C PRO A 27 -11.22 -11.58 -5.35
N GLY A 28 -11.59 -10.35 -5.06
CA GLY A 28 -12.41 -10.00 -3.89
C GLY A 28 -12.79 -8.51 -3.88
N THR A 29 -14.09 -8.23 -3.96
CA THR A 29 -14.61 -6.86 -3.84
C THR A 29 -14.29 -6.30 -2.44
N PRO A 30 -13.72 -5.06 -2.35
CA PRO A 30 -13.66 -4.02 -3.36
C PRO A 30 -12.30 -3.85 -4.08
N SER A 31 -11.41 -4.85 -4.11
CA SER A 31 -10.04 -4.72 -4.66
C SER A 31 -9.85 -5.27 -6.08
N THR A 32 -10.77 -6.09 -6.57
CA THR A 32 -10.64 -6.86 -7.83
C THR A 32 -10.25 -5.99 -9.03
N GLU A 33 -10.86 -4.83 -9.18
CA GLU A 33 -10.68 -3.95 -10.33
C GLU A 33 -9.27 -3.34 -10.43
N ILE A 34 -8.47 -3.35 -9.34
CA ILE A 34 -7.07 -2.92 -9.42
C ILE A 34 -6.32 -3.81 -10.42
N THR A 35 -6.43 -5.12 -10.27
CA THR A 35 -5.76 -6.09 -11.15
C THR A 35 -6.36 -6.09 -12.55
N GLU A 36 -7.69 -6.03 -12.68
CA GLU A 36 -8.36 -5.96 -13.98
C GLU A 36 -7.93 -4.73 -14.79
N ARG A 37 -7.74 -3.58 -14.14
CA ARG A 37 -7.27 -2.35 -14.79
C ARG A 37 -5.77 -2.40 -15.07
N ALA A 38 -4.98 -2.96 -14.18
CA ALA A 38 -3.55 -3.15 -14.41
C ALA A 38 -3.27 -4.11 -15.58
N ALA A 39 -4.08 -5.14 -15.76
CA ALA A 39 -3.97 -6.10 -16.87
C ALA A 39 -4.20 -5.48 -18.27
N GLN A 40 -4.64 -4.22 -18.34
CA GLN A 40 -4.75 -3.48 -19.60
C GLN A 40 -3.41 -2.86 -20.06
N TYR A 41 -2.37 -2.92 -19.22
CA TYR A 41 -1.02 -2.45 -19.54
C TYR A 41 -0.13 -3.64 -19.90
N ASP A 42 0.35 -3.70 -21.14
CA ASP A 42 1.19 -4.80 -21.65
C ASP A 42 2.50 -4.98 -20.86
N GLU A 43 2.94 -3.92 -20.18
CA GLU A 43 4.18 -3.92 -19.40
C GLU A 43 4.04 -4.57 -18.00
N ILE A 44 2.82 -4.92 -17.58
CA ILE A 44 2.57 -5.56 -16.29
C ILE A 44 2.04 -6.97 -16.52
N TYR A 45 2.79 -7.97 -16.06
CA TYR A 45 2.26 -9.33 -15.97
C TYR A 45 1.25 -9.40 -14.82
N CYS A 46 -0.01 -9.69 -15.12
CA CYS A 46 -1.08 -9.86 -14.14
C CYS A 46 -1.59 -11.29 -14.13
N GLU A 47 -1.79 -11.85 -12.93
CA GLU A 47 -2.35 -13.19 -12.77
C GLU A 47 -3.34 -13.28 -11.60
N TRP A 48 -4.25 -14.25 -11.69
CA TRP A 48 -5.08 -14.71 -10.58
C TRP A 48 -4.45 -15.96 -9.97
N ALA A 49 -4.06 -15.86 -8.71
CA ALA A 49 -3.52 -16.96 -7.92
C ALA A 49 -4.66 -17.83 -7.33
N PRO A 50 -4.40 -19.06 -6.92
CA PRO A 50 -5.41 -19.92 -6.30
C PRO A 50 -5.89 -19.44 -4.92
N ASN A 51 -5.12 -18.60 -4.23
CA ASN A 51 -5.47 -17.91 -3.00
C ASN A 51 -4.49 -16.76 -2.73
N GLU A 52 -4.77 -15.95 -1.72
CA GLU A 52 -4.00 -14.75 -1.40
C GLU A 52 -2.60 -15.03 -0.84
N LYS A 53 -2.41 -16.18 -0.17
CA LYS A 53 -1.07 -16.60 0.27
C LYS A 53 -0.17 -16.80 -0.93
N VAL A 54 -0.62 -17.56 -1.93
CA VAL A 54 0.15 -17.78 -3.17
C VAL A 54 0.34 -16.46 -3.93
N ALA A 55 -0.68 -15.61 -4.00
CA ALA A 55 -0.55 -14.29 -4.63
C ALA A 55 0.58 -13.47 -4.02
N MET A 56 0.66 -13.44 -2.70
CA MET A 56 1.71 -12.70 -1.97
C MET A 56 3.10 -13.33 -2.20
N GLU A 57 3.20 -14.65 -2.19
CA GLU A 57 4.46 -15.36 -2.41
C GLU A 57 4.98 -15.17 -3.85
N VAL A 58 4.11 -15.16 -4.85
CA VAL A 58 4.48 -14.87 -6.25
C VAL A 58 4.98 -13.42 -6.40
N ALA A 59 4.25 -12.45 -5.85
CA ALA A 59 4.68 -11.05 -5.88
C ALA A 59 6.02 -10.86 -5.15
N PHE A 60 6.21 -11.54 -4.02
CA PHE A 60 7.45 -11.51 -3.28
C PHE A 60 8.61 -12.13 -4.07
N GLY A 61 8.38 -13.26 -4.74
CA GLY A 61 9.36 -13.88 -5.63
C GLY A 61 9.86 -12.92 -6.73
N ALA A 62 8.93 -12.16 -7.33
CA ALA A 62 9.29 -11.13 -8.31
C ALA A 62 10.11 -9.98 -7.69
N ALA A 63 9.74 -9.55 -6.47
CA ALA A 63 10.51 -8.53 -5.75
C ALA A 63 11.94 -9.02 -5.43
N LEU A 64 12.11 -10.26 -5.00
CA LEU A 64 13.43 -10.88 -4.79
C LEU A 64 14.24 -10.96 -6.08
N ALA A 65 13.59 -11.26 -7.22
CA ALA A 65 14.21 -11.28 -8.54
C ALA A 65 14.57 -9.87 -9.08
N GLY A 66 14.33 -8.83 -8.31
CA GLY A 66 14.70 -7.44 -8.64
C GLY A 66 13.72 -6.69 -9.52
N LYS A 67 12.44 -7.08 -9.49
CA LYS A 67 11.35 -6.39 -10.19
C LYS A 67 10.32 -5.84 -9.21
N ARG A 68 9.90 -4.58 -9.39
CA ARG A 68 8.79 -4.02 -8.64
C ARG A 68 7.53 -4.84 -8.86
N SER A 69 6.88 -5.24 -7.78
CA SER A 69 5.71 -6.13 -7.81
C SER A 69 4.63 -5.68 -6.83
N ALA A 70 3.40 -6.11 -7.07
CA ALA A 70 2.32 -5.91 -6.12
C ALA A 70 1.50 -7.18 -5.93
N CYS A 71 0.88 -7.34 -4.76
CA CYS A 71 -0.22 -8.27 -4.56
C CYS A 71 -1.48 -7.50 -4.19
N VAL A 72 -2.64 -8.00 -4.64
CA VAL A 72 -3.92 -7.32 -4.46
C VAL A 72 -4.92 -8.28 -3.82
N MET A 73 -5.57 -7.82 -2.75
CA MET A 73 -6.56 -8.61 -2.03
C MET A 73 -7.50 -7.73 -1.20
N LYS A 74 -8.63 -8.30 -0.77
CA LYS A 74 -9.49 -7.70 0.24
C LYS A 74 -9.00 -8.06 1.66
N HIS A 75 -9.59 -7.43 2.68
CA HIS A 75 -9.19 -7.64 4.08
C HIS A 75 -9.27 -9.10 4.55
N VAL A 76 -10.30 -9.87 4.17
CA VAL A 76 -10.38 -11.29 4.56
C VAL A 76 -9.31 -12.14 3.87
N GLY A 77 -8.83 -11.73 2.71
CA GLY A 77 -7.71 -12.36 2.02
C GLY A 77 -6.39 -12.11 2.74
N LEU A 78 -6.25 -10.97 3.42
CA LEU A 78 -5.07 -10.69 4.23
C LEU A 78 -4.90 -11.69 5.38
N ASN A 79 -6.00 -12.23 5.91
CA ASN A 79 -5.94 -13.31 6.90
C ASN A 79 -5.27 -14.56 6.32
N VAL A 80 -5.56 -14.89 5.06
CA VAL A 80 -4.96 -16.03 4.35
C VAL A 80 -3.48 -15.78 4.05
N ALA A 81 -3.13 -14.53 3.71
CA ALA A 81 -1.78 -14.11 3.38
C ALA A 81 -0.93 -13.73 4.62
N ALA A 82 -1.46 -13.88 5.84
CA ALA A 82 -0.75 -13.46 7.06
C ALA A 82 0.59 -14.17 7.25
N ASP A 83 0.69 -15.45 6.96
CA ASP A 83 1.93 -16.22 7.10
C ASP A 83 3.10 -15.65 6.27
N PRO A 84 2.99 -15.50 4.93
CA PRO A 84 4.04 -14.84 4.16
C PRO A 84 4.22 -13.36 4.54
N LEU A 85 3.16 -12.62 4.90
CA LEU A 85 3.25 -11.23 5.31
C LEU A 85 4.26 -11.01 6.45
N PHE A 86 4.10 -11.75 7.54
CA PHE A 86 4.99 -11.64 8.70
C PHE A 86 6.42 -12.10 8.39
N THR A 87 6.56 -13.12 7.53
CA THR A 87 7.87 -13.58 7.09
C THR A 87 8.58 -12.55 6.22
N ILE A 88 7.88 -11.96 5.24
CA ILE A 88 8.42 -10.93 4.34
C ILE A 88 8.81 -9.67 5.12
N ALA A 89 8.07 -9.31 6.18
CA ALA A 89 8.41 -8.20 7.06
C ALA A 89 9.81 -8.34 7.68
N TYR A 90 10.23 -9.55 7.97
CA TYR A 90 11.60 -9.84 8.47
C TYR A 90 12.61 -9.92 7.33
N THR A 91 12.27 -10.60 6.25
CA THR A 91 13.15 -10.82 5.10
C THR A 91 13.53 -9.50 4.42
N GLY A 92 12.56 -8.58 4.30
CA GLY A 92 12.72 -7.40 3.47
C GLY A 92 12.59 -7.73 1.99
N VAL A 93 12.98 -6.80 1.13
CA VAL A 93 12.81 -6.90 -0.32
C VAL A 93 14.14 -6.67 -1.06
N ASN A 94 14.20 -7.01 -2.34
CA ASN A 94 15.29 -6.57 -3.22
C ASN A 94 14.83 -5.41 -4.12
N ALA A 95 13.67 -5.55 -4.79
CA ALA A 95 12.96 -4.44 -5.42
C ALA A 95 11.66 -4.17 -4.65
N GLY A 96 11.05 -3.01 -4.85
CA GLY A 96 9.86 -2.58 -4.13
C GLY A 96 8.69 -3.54 -4.28
N MET A 97 7.98 -3.80 -3.18
CA MET A 97 6.77 -4.60 -3.12
C MET A 97 5.64 -3.82 -2.46
N VAL A 98 4.49 -3.76 -3.14
CA VAL A 98 3.29 -3.10 -2.63
C VAL A 98 2.19 -4.13 -2.36
N ILE A 99 1.56 -4.03 -1.20
CA ILE A 99 0.43 -4.85 -0.80
C ILE A 99 -0.82 -3.97 -0.86
N CYS A 100 -1.59 -4.08 -1.94
CA CYS A 100 -2.87 -3.40 -2.06
C CYS A 100 -3.92 -4.21 -1.29
N VAL A 101 -4.41 -3.65 -0.20
CA VAL A 101 -5.49 -4.25 0.59
C VAL A 101 -6.70 -3.31 0.61
N ALA A 102 -7.88 -3.85 0.36
CA ALA A 102 -9.10 -3.06 0.41
C ALA A 102 -10.05 -3.58 1.50
N ASP A 103 -10.30 -2.73 2.49
CA ASP A 103 -11.27 -2.98 3.55
C ASP A 103 -12.69 -2.67 3.07
N ASP A 104 -13.67 -3.35 3.65
CA ASP A 104 -15.07 -3.18 3.33
C ASP A 104 -15.88 -2.80 4.58
N PRO A 105 -15.67 -1.55 5.10
CA PRO A 105 -16.42 -1.07 6.26
C PRO A 105 -17.91 -1.01 5.93
N GLY A 106 -18.72 -1.54 6.82
CA GLY A 106 -20.16 -1.72 6.62
C GLY A 106 -20.54 -2.99 5.86
N MET A 107 -19.58 -3.83 5.51
CA MET A 107 -19.79 -5.19 4.95
C MET A 107 -20.68 -5.22 3.69
N HIS A 108 -20.45 -4.31 2.76
CA HIS A 108 -21.25 -4.24 1.52
C HIS A 108 -21.13 -5.51 0.67
N SER A 109 -19.97 -6.18 0.71
CA SER A 109 -19.70 -7.42 -0.03
C SER A 109 -18.78 -8.38 0.76
N SER A 110 -18.89 -8.40 2.09
CA SER A 110 -18.00 -9.16 2.95
C SER A 110 -18.75 -9.86 4.08
N GLN A 111 -18.18 -10.96 4.59
CA GLN A 111 -18.75 -11.78 5.66
C GLN A 111 -18.60 -11.14 7.04
N ASN A 112 -17.65 -10.21 7.20
CA ASN A 112 -17.35 -9.51 8.43
C ASN A 112 -16.64 -8.20 8.12
N GLU A 113 -16.52 -7.33 9.13
CA GLU A 113 -15.75 -6.11 9.08
C GLU A 113 -14.41 -6.31 9.79
N GLN A 114 -13.34 -5.85 9.16
CA GLN A 114 -11.98 -5.90 9.71
C GLN A 114 -11.26 -4.59 9.41
N ASP A 115 -10.30 -4.24 10.25
CA ASP A 115 -9.38 -3.12 10.05
C ASP A 115 -7.96 -3.64 9.78
N SER A 116 -7.52 -3.54 8.54
CA SER A 116 -6.20 -4.00 8.11
C SER A 116 -5.03 -3.22 8.74
N ARG A 117 -5.29 -2.07 9.38
CA ARG A 117 -4.25 -1.31 10.11
C ARG A 117 -3.62 -2.15 11.22
N HIS A 118 -4.41 -3.03 11.87
CA HIS A 118 -3.89 -3.93 12.90
C HIS A 118 -2.83 -4.90 12.36
N TYR A 119 -2.95 -5.34 11.11
CA TYR A 119 -1.91 -6.15 10.45
C TYR A 119 -0.64 -5.33 10.20
N ALA A 120 -0.78 -4.11 9.74
CA ALA A 120 0.36 -3.22 9.47
C ALA A 120 1.17 -2.96 10.74
N VAL A 121 0.50 -2.61 11.84
CA VAL A 121 1.12 -2.39 13.15
C VAL A 121 1.80 -3.67 13.66
N SER A 122 1.11 -4.81 13.61
CA SER A 122 1.61 -6.09 14.11
C SER A 122 2.80 -6.60 13.30
N ALA A 123 2.78 -6.44 11.98
CA ALA A 123 3.87 -6.83 11.09
C ALA A 123 4.99 -5.77 10.98
N LYS A 124 4.83 -4.57 11.56
CA LYS A 124 5.77 -3.43 11.47
C LYS A 124 6.04 -3.02 10.01
N ILE A 125 4.98 -2.97 9.22
CA ILE A 125 5.01 -2.61 7.80
C ILE A 125 4.27 -1.27 7.63
N PRO A 126 4.87 -0.26 6.97
CA PRO A 126 4.22 1.03 6.77
C PRO A 126 2.98 0.91 5.89
N MET A 127 1.95 1.69 6.21
CA MET A 127 0.67 1.68 5.51
C MET A 127 0.28 3.07 5.04
N LEU A 128 -0.02 3.19 3.75
CA LEU A 128 -0.51 4.41 3.13
C LEU A 128 -2.02 4.33 2.90
N GLU A 129 -2.74 5.35 3.34
CA GLU A 129 -4.20 5.48 3.17
C GLU A 129 -4.57 6.70 2.34
N PRO A 130 -4.91 6.54 1.05
CA PRO A 130 -5.37 7.64 0.22
C PRO A 130 -6.77 8.11 0.64
N ALA A 131 -7.04 9.40 0.45
CA ALA A 131 -8.33 10.03 0.69
C ALA A 131 -9.19 10.21 -0.58
N ASP A 132 -8.60 10.02 -1.76
CA ASP A 132 -9.25 10.07 -3.05
C ASP A 132 -8.46 9.32 -4.14
N SER A 133 -8.95 9.35 -5.39
CA SER A 133 -8.29 8.65 -6.50
C SER A 133 -6.94 9.27 -6.88
N ALA A 134 -6.76 10.58 -6.70
CA ALA A 134 -5.48 11.23 -6.99
C ALA A 134 -4.40 10.73 -6.03
N GLU A 135 -4.70 10.71 -4.74
CA GLU A 135 -3.80 10.14 -3.73
C GLU A 135 -3.61 8.63 -3.91
N ALA A 136 -4.65 7.88 -4.33
CA ALA A 136 -4.49 6.44 -4.58
C ALA A 136 -3.42 6.17 -5.66
N ARG A 137 -3.37 6.98 -6.71
CA ARG A 137 -2.32 6.93 -7.73
C ARG A 137 -0.96 7.37 -7.18
N ASP A 138 -0.89 8.47 -6.45
CA ASP A 138 0.37 9.02 -5.97
C ASP A 138 0.97 8.15 -4.86
N PHE A 139 0.15 7.64 -3.95
CA PHE A 139 0.58 6.74 -2.88
C PHE A 139 1.00 5.37 -3.41
N ALA A 140 0.39 4.86 -4.48
CA ALA A 140 0.87 3.63 -5.14
C ALA A 140 2.31 3.80 -5.65
N LYS A 141 2.67 4.97 -6.17
CA LYS A 141 4.04 5.29 -6.60
C LYS A 141 4.97 5.42 -5.40
N ARG A 142 4.57 6.21 -4.41
CA ARG A 142 5.37 6.46 -3.21
C ARG A 142 5.62 5.18 -2.40
N ALA A 143 4.67 4.23 -2.41
CA ALA A 143 4.81 2.94 -1.74
C ALA A 143 6.01 2.14 -2.25
N PHE A 144 6.31 2.14 -3.55
CA PHE A 144 7.51 1.47 -4.08
C PHE A 144 8.80 2.14 -3.63
N GLU A 145 8.84 3.46 -3.59
CA GLU A 145 10.01 4.21 -3.13
C GLU A 145 10.30 3.91 -1.66
N LEU A 146 9.27 3.98 -0.81
CA LEU A 146 9.38 3.64 0.61
C LEU A 146 9.78 2.18 0.82
N SER A 147 9.21 1.26 0.04
CA SER A 147 9.55 -0.16 0.10
C SER A 147 11.05 -0.39 -0.14
N GLU A 148 11.61 0.28 -1.14
CA GLU A 148 13.01 0.17 -1.52
C GLU A 148 13.96 0.88 -0.54
N GLU A 149 13.52 2.00 0.03
CA GLU A 149 14.29 2.79 0.99
C GLU A 149 14.39 2.11 2.36
N TYR A 150 13.27 1.52 2.80
CA TYR A 150 13.17 0.92 4.14
C TYR A 150 13.32 -0.60 4.16
N ASP A 151 13.60 -1.24 3.02
CA ASP A 151 13.78 -2.70 2.92
C ASP A 151 12.58 -3.48 3.52
N THR A 152 11.35 -3.14 3.09
CA THR A 152 10.11 -3.73 3.59
C THR A 152 9.00 -3.61 2.54
N PRO A 153 8.02 -4.53 2.46
CA PRO A 153 6.83 -4.23 1.69
C PRO A 153 6.10 -3.00 2.29
N VAL A 154 5.22 -2.39 1.50
CA VAL A 154 4.40 -1.26 1.94
C VAL A 154 2.93 -1.55 1.61
N PHE A 155 2.05 -1.32 2.58
CA PHE A 155 0.62 -1.39 2.32
C PHE A 155 0.12 -0.14 1.60
N LEU A 156 -0.70 -0.36 0.57
CA LEU A 156 -1.63 0.64 0.03
C LEU A 156 -3.03 0.20 0.44
N LYS A 157 -3.57 0.83 1.48
CA LYS A 157 -4.88 0.49 2.02
C LYS A 157 -5.97 1.36 1.42
N LEU A 158 -6.90 0.71 0.76
CA LEU A 158 -8.13 1.34 0.29
C LEU A 158 -9.32 0.89 1.15
N CYS A 159 -10.45 1.51 0.93
CA CYS A 159 -11.74 1.04 1.41
C CYS A 159 -12.76 1.13 0.27
N THR A 160 -13.92 0.49 0.43
CA THR A 160 -14.97 0.45 -0.59
C THR A 160 -15.29 1.82 -1.19
N ARG A 161 -15.35 2.88 -0.37
CA ARG A 161 -15.63 4.23 -0.86
C ARG A 161 -14.51 4.79 -1.73
N ILE A 162 -13.26 4.64 -1.34
CA ILE A 162 -12.12 5.08 -2.17
C ILE A 162 -12.05 4.25 -3.44
N SER A 163 -12.17 2.93 -3.34
CA SER A 163 -12.10 2.01 -4.48
C SER A 163 -13.10 2.37 -5.59
N HIS A 164 -14.30 2.76 -5.21
CA HIS A 164 -15.43 2.94 -6.14
C HIS A 164 -15.91 4.41 -6.29
N SER A 165 -15.29 5.37 -5.60
CA SER A 165 -15.54 6.79 -5.87
C SER A 165 -14.64 7.29 -6.99
N GLN A 166 -15.02 8.42 -7.60
CA GLN A 166 -14.28 9.03 -8.70
C GLN A 166 -13.76 10.40 -8.32
N SER A 167 -12.51 10.67 -8.68
CA SER A 167 -11.95 12.02 -8.66
C SER A 167 -11.02 12.26 -9.86
N ILE A 168 -10.62 13.51 -10.06
CA ILE A 168 -9.75 13.89 -11.17
C ILE A 168 -8.31 13.48 -10.81
N VAL A 169 -7.71 12.69 -11.69
CA VAL A 169 -6.32 12.21 -11.55
C VAL A 169 -5.47 12.80 -12.67
N GLU A 170 -4.31 13.33 -12.34
CA GLU A 170 -3.32 13.78 -13.31
C GLU A 170 -2.41 12.62 -13.70
N LEU A 171 -2.45 12.22 -14.99
CA LEU A 171 -1.69 11.08 -15.47
C LEU A 171 -0.22 11.45 -15.70
N GLY A 172 0.69 10.64 -15.17
CA GLY A 172 2.13 10.70 -15.41
C GLY A 172 2.59 9.73 -16.49
N GLN A 173 3.88 9.72 -16.73
CA GLN A 173 4.56 8.75 -17.60
C GLN A 173 5.02 7.55 -16.74
N ARG A 174 5.08 6.36 -17.36
CA ARG A 174 5.72 5.21 -16.75
C ARG A 174 7.23 5.46 -16.63
N VAL A 175 7.78 5.14 -15.48
CA VAL A 175 9.22 5.17 -15.22
C VAL A 175 9.69 3.73 -15.04
N GLU A 176 10.61 3.29 -15.89
CA GLU A 176 11.24 1.98 -15.73
C GLU A 176 12.34 2.08 -14.67
N PRO A 177 12.17 1.41 -13.51
CA PRO A 177 13.22 1.40 -12.50
C PRO A 177 14.44 0.62 -12.98
N ALA A 178 15.61 1.00 -12.52
CA ALA A 178 16.82 0.23 -12.77
C ALA A 178 16.65 -1.21 -12.26
N ARG A 179 17.03 -2.19 -13.09
CA ARG A 179 16.98 -3.60 -12.68
C ARG A 179 17.96 -3.83 -11.52
N ARG A 180 17.47 -4.40 -10.44
CA ARG A 180 18.27 -4.85 -9.32
C ARG A 180 18.65 -6.31 -9.52
N PRO A 181 19.93 -6.67 -9.60
CA PRO A 181 20.33 -8.08 -9.71
C PRO A 181 19.95 -8.83 -8.46
N TYR A 182 19.63 -10.11 -8.61
CA TYR A 182 19.48 -10.99 -7.45
C TYR A 182 20.87 -11.35 -6.92
N GLU A 183 21.13 -11.04 -5.68
CA GLU A 183 22.31 -11.45 -4.96
C GLU A 183 21.92 -12.48 -3.89
N LYS A 184 22.59 -13.64 -3.90
CA LYS A 184 22.29 -14.69 -2.95
C LYS A 184 22.74 -14.28 -1.55
N ASP A 185 21.79 -14.04 -0.66
CA ASP A 185 22.04 -13.78 0.77
C ASP A 185 21.14 -14.69 1.61
N ILE A 186 21.70 -15.79 2.06
CA ILE A 186 20.97 -16.78 2.88
C ILE A 186 20.59 -16.18 4.24
N ALA A 187 21.45 -15.34 4.81
CA ALA A 187 21.19 -14.74 6.12
C ALA A 187 20.01 -13.76 6.08
N LYS A 188 19.82 -13.08 4.93
CA LYS A 188 18.69 -12.16 4.70
C LYS A 188 17.43 -12.89 4.25
N TYR A 189 17.52 -13.79 3.27
CA TYR A 189 16.35 -14.29 2.54
C TYR A 189 15.80 -15.64 3.02
N VAL A 190 16.48 -16.33 3.94
CA VAL A 190 16.02 -17.60 4.49
C VAL A 190 15.70 -17.46 5.98
N MET A 191 14.43 -17.31 6.32
CA MET A 191 13.96 -17.07 7.69
C MET A 191 13.86 -18.37 8.52
N VAL A 192 15.01 -18.94 8.85
CA VAL A 192 15.13 -19.93 9.93
C VAL A 192 15.43 -19.23 11.26
N PRO A 193 15.18 -19.82 12.44
CA PRO A 193 15.39 -19.16 13.73
C PRO A 193 16.76 -18.51 13.92
N GLY A 194 17.81 -19.13 13.37
CA GLY A 194 19.19 -18.61 13.42
C GLY A 194 19.36 -17.30 12.66
N ASN A 195 18.63 -17.10 11.57
CA ASN A 195 18.66 -15.89 10.75
C ASN A 195 17.62 -14.86 11.23
N ALA A 196 16.46 -15.31 11.71
CA ALA A 196 15.40 -14.42 12.18
C ALA A 196 15.82 -13.60 13.42
N ARG A 197 16.60 -14.20 14.34
CA ARG A 197 17.09 -13.51 15.55
C ARG A 197 17.92 -12.25 15.23
N PRO A 198 18.98 -12.30 14.38
CA PRO A 198 19.72 -11.10 14.01
C PRO A 198 18.91 -10.15 13.11
N ARG A 199 17.87 -10.59 12.41
CA ARG A 199 16.98 -9.72 11.65
C ARG A 199 16.05 -8.90 12.55
N HIS A 200 15.66 -9.39 13.71
CA HIS A 200 14.74 -8.68 14.61
C HIS A 200 15.23 -7.27 14.99
N PRO A 201 16.47 -7.04 15.45
CA PRO A 201 16.99 -5.69 15.69
C PRO A 201 16.92 -4.78 14.46
N ILE A 202 17.11 -5.32 13.24
CA ILE A 202 17.02 -4.55 11.99
C ILE A 202 15.57 -4.11 11.75
N VAL A 203 14.58 -4.98 12.02
CA VAL A 203 13.16 -4.64 11.95
C VAL A 203 12.79 -3.54 12.95
N GLU A 204 13.30 -3.62 14.19
CA GLU A 204 13.06 -2.59 15.22
C GLU A 204 13.69 -1.25 14.84
N GLU A 205 14.90 -1.26 14.32
CA GLU A 205 15.56 -0.03 13.86
C GLU A 205 14.84 0.60 12.66
N ARG A 206 14.39 -0.23 11.71
CA ARG A 206 13.55 0.23 10.60
C ARG A 206 12.26 0.90 11.11
N THR A 207 11.61 0.31 12.11
CA THR A 207 10.41 0.89 12.73
C THR A 207 10.71 2.26 13.32
N ARG A 208 11.83 2.45 14.05
CA ARG A 208 12.23 3.77 14.56
C ARG A 208 12.49 4.79 13.46
N ARG A 209 13.13 4.38 12.36
CA ARG A 209 13.36 5.25 11.19
C ARG A 209 12.05 5.64 10.52
N LEU A 210 11.10 4.72 10.40
CA LEU A 210 9.76 5.00 9.86
C LEU A 210 8.98 5.96 10.76
N THR A 211 9.05 5.80 12.09
CA THR A 211 8.46 6.76 13.03
C THR A 211 9.04 8.16 12.84
N ALA A 212 10.36 8.29 12.75
CA ALA A 212 10.99 9.59 12.49
C ALA A 212 10.61 10.18 11.12
N PHE A 213 10.46 9.34 10.09
CA PHE A 213 9.98 9.76 8.78
C PHE A 213 8.53 10.26 8.83
N ALA A 214 7.67 9.62 9.62
CA ALA A 214 6.26 10.01 9.76
C ALA A 214 6.09 11.45 10.30
N GLU A 215 7.03 11.94 11.10
CA GLU A 215 7.02 13.31 11.66
C GLU A 215 7.31 14.40 10.62
N THR A 216 7.95 14.05 9.50
CA THR A 216 8.45 15.02 8.52
C THR A 216 7.95 14.81 7.10
N THR A 217 7.20 13.73 6.86
CA THR A 217 6.74 13.35 5.53
C THR A 217 5.62 14.27 5.04
N ASP A 218 5.63 14.57 3.75
CA ASP A 218 4.55 15.26 3.04
C ASP A 218 3.29 14.41 2.81
N LEU A 219 3.36 13.11 3.11
CA LEU A 219 2.21 12.21 3.11
C LEU A 219 1.19 12.58 4.20
N ASN A 220 1.68 13.13 5.32
CA ASN A 220 0.86 13.69 6.38
C ASN A 220 0.80 15.22 6.20
N ARG A 221 -0.40 15.77 6.14
CA ARG A 221 -0.60 17.20 5.86
C ARG A 221 -1.31 17.88 7.01
N GLU A 222 -0.75 19.03 7.43
CA GLU A 222 -1.42 19.96 8.34
C GLU A 222 -2.12 21.05 7.52
N GLU A 223 -3.42 21.18 7.72
CA GLU A 223 -4.24 22.24 7.14
C GLU A 223 -4.74 23.12 8.29
N MET A 224 -4.10 24.26 8.50
CA MET A 224 -4.49 25.19 9.56
C MET A 224 -5.78 25.92 9.20
N GLY A 225 -6.77 25.81 10.07
CA GLY A 225 -8.02 26.54 9.95
C GLY A 225 -7.93 27.98 10.43
N GLU A 226 -8.94 28.78 10.09
CA GLU A 226 -9.10 30.15 10.62
C GLU A 226 -9.41 30.13 12.13
N ASP A 227 -10.15 29.12 12.58
CA ASP A 227 -10.41 28.82 13.98
C ASP A 227 -9.52 27.65 14.45
N THR A 228 -8.58 27.95 15.34
CA THR A 228 -7.65 26.98 15.90
C THR A 228 -8.16 26.32 17.19
N SER A 229 -9.39 26.62 17.62
CA SER A 229 -9.99 25.98 18.80
C SER A 229 -10.40 24.52 18.56
N ILE A 230 -10.56 24.12 17.29
CA ILE A 230 -10.91 22.76 16.88
C ILE A 230 -9.76 22.18 16.04
N GLY A 231 -9.20 21.05 16.51
CA GLY A 231 -8.24 20.25 15.79
C GLY A 231 -8.83 18.86 15.45
N ILE A 232 -8.70 18.44 14.19
CA ILE A 232 -9.20 17.14 13.71
C ILE A 232 -8.03 16.32 13.17
N ILE A 233 -7.84 15.11 13.69
CA ILE A 233 -6.89 14.13 13.15
C ILE A 233 -7.70 13.07 12.40
N THR A 234 -7.39 12.85 11.12
CA THR A 234 -8.19 11.98 10.26
C THR A 234 -7.38 11.39 9.10
N SER A 235 -7.92 10.35 8.46
CA SER A 235 -7.34 9.70 7.29
C SER A 235 -8.42 9.26 6.29
N SER A 236 -8.03 8.80 5.12
CA SER A 236 -8.90 8.19 4.11
C SER A 236 -10.16 9.02 3.80
N THR A 237 -11.31 8.39 3.59
CA THR A 237 -12.58 9.07 3.30
C THR A 237 -13.04 10.01 4.40
N SER A 238 -12.71 9.73 5.67
CA SER A 238 -13.11 10.59 6.80
C SER A 238 -12.54 12.00 6.68
N TYR A 239 -11.37 12.15 6.02
CA TYR A 239 -10.82 13.45 5.69
C TYR A 239 -11.75 14.28 4.79
N GLN A 240 -12.33 13.65 3.75
CA GLN A 240 -13.24 14.36 2.84
C GLN A 240 -14.49 14.86 3.57
N TYR A 241 -15.05 14.05 4.47
CA TYR A 241 -16.18 14.45 5.30
C TYR A 241 -15.84 15.56 6.30
N ALA A 242 -14.69 15.45 6.97
CA ALA A 242 -14.24 16.51 7.89
C ALA A 242 -14.07 17.83 7.16
N ARG A 243 -13.46 17.81 5.98
CA ARG A 243 -13.26 18.99 5.16
C ARG A 243 -14.57 19.60 4.64
N GLU A 244 -15.52 18.77 4.21
CA GLU A 244 -16.83 19.23 3.74
C GLU A 244 -17.62 19.91 4.88
N VAL A 245 -17.61 19.33 6.07
CA VAL A 245 -18.40 19.83 7.21
C VAL A 245 -17.78 21.06 7.85
N PHE A 246 -16.46 21.04 8.07
CA PHE A 246 -15.79 22.10 8.84
C PHE A 246 -15.15 23.16 7.94
N GLY A 247 -14.71 22.81 6.73
CA GLY A 247 -14.00 23.73 5.83
C GLY A 247 -12.84 24.43 6.56
N PRO A 248 -12.79 25.78 6.50
CA PRO A 248 -11.75 26.55 7.20
C PRO A 248 -11.98 26.73 8.70
N LYS A 249 -13.09 26.20 9.26
CA LYS A 249 -13.47 26.38 10.68
C LYS A 249 -12.74 25.44 11.63
N ALA A 250 -11.94 24.51 11.13
CA ALA A 250 -11.13 23.60 11.95
C ALA A 250 -9.76 23.41 11.32
N SER A 251 -8.74 23.19 12.16
CA SER A 251 -7.44 22.70 11.71
C SER A 251 -7.51 21.20 11.52
N ILE A 252 -6.93 20.68 10.43
CA ILE A 252 -6.99 19.25 10.10
C ILE A 252 -5.55 18.72 9.95
N LEU A 253 -5.21 17.69 10.72
CA LEU A 253 -4.07 16.82 10.44
C LEU A 253 -4.58 15.61 9.64
N LYS A 254 -4.29 15.60 8.35
CA LYS A 254 -4.63 14.51 7.45
C LYS A 254 -3.48 13.51 7.41
N LEU A 255 -3.70 12.30 7.88
CA LEU A 255 -2.72 11.23 7.84
C LEU A 255 -2.82 10.48 6.51
N GLY A 256 -1.70 10.40 5.81
CA GLY A 256 -1.52 9.53 4.65
C GLY A 256 -0.69 8.29 4.99
N LEU A 257 0.28 8.44 5.88
CA LEU A 257 1.00 7.34 6.55
C LEU A 257 0.37 7.15 7.93
N VAL A 258 -0.24 5.98 8.17
CA VAL A 258 -1.16 5.76 9.31
C VAL A 258 -0.62 4.83 10.40
N ASN A 259 0.64 4.39 10.32
CA ASN A 259 1.29 3.55 11.34
C ASN A 259 2.81 3.73 11.37
#